data_7fff7d0c59e6df025d8132c72e1d6354
#
_entry.id   7fff7d0c59e6df025d8132c72e1d6354
#
_cell.length_a   1.000
_cell.length_b   1.000
_cell.length_c   1.000
_cell.angle_alpha   90.00
_cell.angle_beta   90.00
_cell.angle_gamma   90.00
#
_symmetry.space_group_name_H-M   'P 1'
#
loop_
_entity.id
_entity.type
_entity.pdbx_description
1 polymer ?
#
loop_
_entity_poly.entity_id
_entity_poly.type
_entity_poly.pdbx_seq_one_letter_code
_entity_poly.pdbx_strand_id
1 'polypeptide(L)'
;MGVPAADAWNPDLYGKFRSERARPFHDLAALLAPAKAPRVLDLGCGAGELTRLLHERLGARETVGLDGSPRMLERAASHAAPGLTFTLGELTAPPPGPFDVIFSNAALHWAPDHEQLLGRLAALLAPGGQLALQLPANEAEPSHLTAREVARELEHAAALGGFVRISPVLSPEAYARVLHRLGFAEQRVRAEIYSHPLESREDVVDWVRGTTLTAYESRLTPDAFGRFLARYRERLFAQLPDERPFLFTFRRILMWARLPPGGVAATSRW
;
A
#
# COMPACT_ATOMS: atom_id res chain seq x y z
N MET A 1 5.21 -8.63 -16.47
CA MET A 1 5.10 -7.20 -16.12
C MET A 1 6.01 -6.98 -14.91
N GLY A 2 7.15 -6.27 -15.10
CA GLY A 2 8.13 -6.08 -14.04
C GLY A 2 7.59 -5.18 -12.93
N VAL A 3 7.74 -5.63 -11.70
CA VAL A 3 7.68 -4.79 -10.50
C VAL A 3 8.66 -3.63 -10.72
N PRO A 4 8.32 -2.35 -10.41
CA PRO A 4 9.31 -1.29 -10.45
C PRO A 4 10.55 -1.71 -9.67
N ALA A 5 11.74 -1.40 -10.19
CA ALA A 5 12.97 -1.68 -9.46
C ALA A 5 12.83 -1.16 -8.02
N ALA A 6 13.21 -1.98 -7.05
CA ALA A 6 13.04 -1.71 -5.60
C ALA A 6 13.63 -0.36 -5.12
N ASP A 7 14.45 0.29 -5.97
CA ASP A 7 15.11 1.57 -5.71
C ASP A 7 14.46 2.80 -6.37
N ALA A 8 13.32 2.67 -7.06
CA ALA A 8 12.63 3.80 -7.68
C ALA A 8 11.95 4.76 -6.67
N TRP A 9 12.07 4.47 -5.37
CA TRP A 9 11.45 5.21 -4.29
C TRP A 9 12.34 6.36 -3.79
N ASN A 10 11.80 7.61 -3.77
CA ASN A 10 12.51 8.77 -3.23
C ASN A 10 12.09 9.01 -1.75
N PRO A 11 12.96 8.67 -0.77
CA PRO A 11 12.64 8.79 0.65
C PRO A 11 12.41 10.23 1.13
N ASP A 12 13.02 11.21 0.48
CA ASP A 12 12.96 12.61 0.91
C ASP A 12 11.62 13.24 0.54
N LEU A 13 11.11 12.98 -0.67
CA LEU A 13 9.75 13.38 -1.07
C LEU A 13 8.67 12.63 -0.26
N TYR A 14 8.95 11.40 0.14
CA TYR A 14 8.05 10.65 1.00
C TYR A 14 8.03 11.20 2.44
N GLY A 15 9.11 11.73 2.91
CA GLY A 15 9.26 12.34 4.24
C GLY A 15 8.43 13.59 4.46
N LYS A 16 8.19 14.39 3.38
CA LYS A 16 7.43 15.66 3.45
C LYS A 16 6.00 15.50 4.02
N PHE A 17 5.38 14.31 3.84
CA PHE A 17 4.00 14.04 4.27
C PHE A 17 3.93 12.86 5.26
N ARG A 18 4.87 12.77 6.19
CA ARG A 18 5.02 11.63 7.09
C ARG A 18 3.86 11.51 8.09
N SER A 19 3.41 12.62 8.65
CA SER A 19 2.29 12.67 9.61
C SER A 19 0.98 12.25 8.96
N GLU A 20 0.71 12.72 7.75
CA GLU A 20 -0.50 12.41 6.98
C GLU A 20 -0.55 10.93 6.56
N ARG A 21 0.63 10.32 6.40
CA ARG A 21 0.76 8.90 6.04
C ARG A 21 0.72 7.96 7.24
N ALA A 22 0.95 8.45 8.45
CA ALA A 22 0.87 7.66 9.67
C ALA A 22 -0.58 7.43 10.14
N ARG A 23 -1.49 8.40 9.92
CA ARG A 23 -2.89 8.29 10.36
C ARG A 23 -3.59 7.01 9.87
N PRO A 24 -3.53 6.63 8.58
CA PRO A 24 -4.14 5.38 8.10
C PRO A 24 -3.60 4.11 8.78
N PHE A 25 -2.34 4.11 9.21
CA PHE A 25 -1.78 3.02 9.99
C PHE A 25 -2.49 2.89 11.34
N HIS A 26 -2.68 4.00 12.07
CA HIS A 26 -3.36 3.98 13.35
C HIS A 26 -4.82 3.54 13.22
N ASP A 27 -5.51 4.02 12.19
CA ASP A 27 -6.90 3.66 11.90
C ASP A 27 -7.04 2.17 11.52
N LEU A 28 -6.07 1.63 10.79
CA LEU A 28 -6.00 0.20 10.47
C LEU A 28 -5.70 -0.64 11.72
N ALA A 29 -4.70 -0.25 12.51
CA ALA A 29 -4.32 -0.95 13.73
C ALA A 29 -5.45 -0.93 14.79
N ALA A 30 -6.33 0.06 14.75
CA ALA A 30 -7.51 0.14 15.62
C ALA A 30 -8.61 -0.88 15.24
N LEU A 31 -8.56 -1.47 14.05
CA LEU A 31 -9.49 -2.52 13.63
C LEU A 31 -9.12 -3.89 14.21
N LEU A 32 -7.87 -4.09 14.62
CA LEU A 32 -7.41 -5.37 15.16
C LEU A 32 -8.13 -5.68 16.47
N ALA A 33 -8.67 -6.89 16.55
CA ALA A 33 -9.21 -7.42 17.80
C ALA A 33 -8.06 -7.83 18.74
N PRO A 34 -8.26 -7.77 20.06
CA PRO A 34 -7.25 -8.21 21.02
C PRO A 34 -6.77 -9.65 20.76
N ALA A 35 -5.46 -9.86 20.85
CA ALA A 35 -4.82 -11.16 20.75
C ALA A 35 -3.74 -11.26 21.83
N LYS A 36 -3.55 -12.44 22.42
CA LYS A 36 -2.56 -12.65 23.50
C LYS A 36 -1.21 -12.97 22.89
N ALA A 37 -0.25 -12.05 23.04
CA ALA A 37 1.13 -12.21 22.55
C ALA A 37 1.19 -12.76 21.10
N PRO A 38 0.61 -12.08 20.10
CA PRO A 38 0.46 -12.63 18.75
C PRO A 38 1.81 -12.76 18.02
N ARG A 39 1.87 -13.71 17.07
CA ARG A 39 2.87 -13.75 16.01
C ARG A 39 2.37 -12.91 14.85
N VAL A 40 3.14 -11.89 14.45
CA VAL A 40 2.73 -10.86 13.49
C VAL A 40 3.62 -10.89 12.26
N LEU A 41 3.01 -10.73 11.08
CA LEU A 41 3.70 -10.44 9.83
C LEU A 41 3.27 -9.05 9.37
N ASP A 42 4.24 -8.14 9.17
CA ASP A 42 4.00 -6.83 8.56
C ASP A 42 4.57 -6.79 7.14
N LEU A 43 3.69 -6.80 6.14
CA LEU A 43 4.04 -6.84 4.72
C LEU A 43 4.23 -5.44 4.16
N GLY A 44 5.44 -5.13 3.70
CA GLY A 44 5.86 -3.81 3.26
C GLY A 44 6.12 -2.90 4.47
N CYS A 45 6.97 -3.38 5.39
CA CYS A 45 7.28 -2.72 6.66
C CYS A 45 8.04 -1.38 6.49
N GLY A 46 8.57 -1.11 5.30
CA GLY A 46 9.32 0.11 5.02
C GLY A 46 10.50 0.31 5.98
N ALA A 47 10.64 1.53 6.52
CA ALA A 47 11.71 1.88 7.45
C ALA A 47 11.53 1.34 8.87
N GLY A 48 10.52 0.51 9.15
CA GLY A 48 10.38 -0.26 10.39
C GLY A 48 9.80 0.48 11.59
N GLU A 49 9.70 1.79 11.58
CA GLU A 49 9.18 2.59 12.72
C GLU A 49 7.74 2.20 13.08
N LEU A 50 6.87 2.12 12.09
CA LEU A 50 5.46 1.76 12.30
C LEU A 50 5.32 0.27 12.68
N THR A 51 6.17 -0.59 12.15
CA THR A 51 6.25 -2.01 12.54
C THR A 51 6.64 -2.16 14.00
N ARG A 52 7.61 -1.36 14.48
CA ARG A 52 7.98 -1.32 15.88
C ARG A 52 6.82 -0.90 16.76
N LEU A 53 6.11 0.14 16.36
CA LEU A 53 4.92 0.61 17.08
C LEU A 53 3.81 -0.46 17.10
N LEU A 54 3.61 -1.18 15.99
CA LEU A 54 2.65 -2.29 15.91
C LEU A 54 3.02 -3.42 16.86
N HIS A 55 4.31 -3.83 16.87
CA HIS A 55 4.86 -4.86 17.75
C HIS A 55 4.57 -4.55 19.22
N GLU A 56 4.90 -3.34 19.65
CA GLU A 56 4.71 -2.88 21.04
C GLU A 56 3.22 -2.77 21.40
N ARG A 57 2.40 -2.18 20.52
CA ARG A 57 0.97 -2.01 20.73
C ARG A 57 0.24 -3.35 20.91
N LEU A 58 0.64 -4.37 20.17
CA LEU A 58 0.04 -5.70 20.25
C LEU A 58 0.63 -6.58 21.37
N GLY A 59 1.72 -6.16 22.00
CA GLY A 59 2.49 -7.03 22.90
C GLY A 59 2.90 -8.33 22.20
N ALA A 60 3.31 -8.20 20.93
CA ALA A 60 3.59 -9.38 20.10
C ALA A 60 4.79 -10.17 20.64
N ARG A 61 4.69 -11.51 20.66
CA ARG A 61 5.83 -12.38 20.98
C ARG A 61 6.86 -12.43 19.86
N GLU A 62 6.39 -12.27 18.62
CA GLU A 62 7.21 -12.26 17.42
C GLU A 62 6.56 -11.37 16.37
N THR A 63 7.37 -10.52 15.75
CA THR A 63 6.97 -9.73 14.58
C THR A 63 8.04 -9.84 13.50
N VAL A 64 7.63 -10.21 12.31
CA VAL A 64 8.48 -10.19 11.11
C VAL A 64 8.02 -9.05 10.22
N GLY A 65 8.86 -8.04 10.05
CA GLY A 65 8.69 -7.00 9.04
C GLY A 65 9.34 -7.44 7.73
N LEU A 66 8.58 -7.50 6.66
CA LEU A 66 9.08 -7.88 5.33
C LEU A 66 9.00 -6.68 4.39
N ASP A 67 10.08 -6.38 3.68
CA ASP A 67 10.12 -5.36 2.64
C ASP A 67 11.02 -5.79 1.48
N GLY A 68 10.71 -5.35 0.26
CA GLY A 68 11.49 -5.63 -0.94
C GLY A 68 12.66 -4.66 -1.17
N SER A 69 12.77 -3.59 -0.39
CA SER A 69 13.82 -2.56 -0.54
C SER A 69 14.94 -2.74 0.48
N PRO A 70 16.18 -3.07 0.06
CA PRO A 70 17.34 -3.11 0.95
C PRO A 70 17.56 -1.79 1.70
N ARG A 71 17.38 -0.63 1.03
CA ARG A 71 17.51 0.70 1.64
C ARG A 71 16.51 0.95 2.76
N MET A 72 15.29 0.44 2.63
CA MET A 72 14.30 0.51 3.70
C MET A 72 14.70 -0.35 4.88
N LEU A 73 15.19 -1.56 4.62
CA LEU A 73 15.62 -2.48 5.67
C LEU A 73 16.88 -2.02 6.42
N GLU A 74 17.80 -1.32 5.76
CA GLU A 74 18.92 -0.66 6.42
C GLU A 74 18.43 0.34 7.49
N ARG A 75 17.40 1.12 7.19
CA ARG A 75 16.76 2.03 8.14
C ARG A 75 15.99 1.27 9.23
N ALA A 76 15.26 0.22 8.83
CA ALA A 76 14.48 -0.60 9.73
C ALA A 76 15.33 -1.30 10.80
N ALA A 77 16.60 -1.60 10.51
CA ALA A 77 17.53 -2.26 11.45
C ALA A 77 17.62 -1.54 12.80
N SER A 78 17.54 -0.19 12.83
CA SER A 78 17.54 0.59 14.06
C SER A 78 16.30 0.40 14.94
N HIS A 79 15.22 -0.15 14.38
CA HIS A 79 13.97 -0.43 15.07
C HIS A 79 13.82 -1.88 15.52
N ALA A 80 14.83 -2.74 15.25
CA ALA A 80 14.83 -4.12 15.73
C ALA A 80 14.80 -4.19 17.27
N ALA A 81 14.18 -5.25 17.80
CA ALA A 81 14.01 -5.47 19.23
C ALA A 81 13.85 -6.96 19.53
N PRO A 82 13.89 -7.37 20.79
CA PRO A 82 13.54 -8.74 21.15
C PRO A 82 12.19 -9.14 20.57
N GLY A 83 12.15 -10.17 19.74
CA GLY A 83 10.95 -10.64 19.05
C GLY A 83 10.56 -9.81 17.80
N LEU A 84 11.29 -8.76 17.43
CA LEU A 84 11.05 -7.99 16.21
C LEU A 84 12.25 -8.08 15.27
N THR A 85 12.03 -8.64 14.08
CA THR A 85 13.04 -8.78 13.03
C THR A 85 12.55 -8.21 11.70
N PHE A 86 13.50 -7.85 10.83
CA PHE A 86 13.22 -7.34 9.48
C PHE A 86 13.90 -8.23 8.45
N THR A 87 13.20 -8.55 7.37
CA THR A 87 13.65 -9.51 6.36
C THR A 87 13.40 -8.97 4.96
N LEU A 88 14.39 -9.13 4.09
CA LEU A 88 14.24 -8.86 2.66
C LEU A 88 13.37 -9.94 2.01
N GLY A 89 12.35 -9.51 1.27
CA GLY A 89 11.49 -10.44 0.55
C GLY A 89 10.38 -9.76 -0.24
N GLU A 90 9.74 -10.54 -1.08
CA GLU A 90 8.66 -10.10 -1.96
C GLU A 90 7.30 -10.18 -1.28
N LEU A 91 6.41 -9.20 -1.53
CA LEU A 91 5.03 -9.20 -1.03
C LEU A 91 4.24 -10.44 -1.47
N THR A 92 4.60 -11.01 -2.64
CA THR A 92 3.97 -12.18 -3.23
C THR A 92 4.52 -13.52 -2.74
N ALA A 93 5.64 -13.50 -2.00
CA ALA A 93 6.31 -14.67 -1.45
C ALA A 93 6.65 -14.46 0.05
N PRO A 94 5.64 -14.24 0.91
CA PRO A 94 5.85 -14.02 2.33
C PRO A 94 6.42 -15.28 3.02
N PRO A 95 7.08 -15.13 4.19
CA PRO A 95 7.62 -16.24 4.95
C PRO A 95 6.50 -17.20 5.43
N PRO A 96 6.83 -18.47 5.75
CA PRO A 96 5.84 -19.43 6.19
C PRO A 96 5.19 -19.07 7.52
N GLY A 97 3.88 -19.31 7.61
CA GLY A 97 3.08 -19.17 8.82
C GLY A 97 3.23 -20.32 9.83
N PRO A 98 2.28 -20.48 10.76
CA PRO A 98 1.10 -19.64 10.88
C PRO A 98 1.35 -18.31 11.60
N PHE A 99 0.59 -17.28 11.23
CA PHE A 99 0.57 -15.98 11.89
C PHE A 99 -0.77 -15.71 12.56
N ASP A 100 -0.75 -15.09 13.72
CA ASP A 100 -1.98 -14.65 14.40
C ASP A 100 -2.52 -13.35 13.80
N VAL A 101 -1.61 -12.50 13.27
CA VAL A 101 -1.95 -11.26 12.58
C VAL A 101 -1.07 -11.11 11.33
N ILE A 102 -1.70 -10.85 10.19
CA ILE A 102 -1.03 -10.34 8.99
C ILE A 102 -1.49 -8.90 8.78
N PHE A 103 -0.54 -7.99 8.74
CA PHE A 103 -0.76 -6.55 8.62
C PHE A 103 -0.06 -6.02 7.37
N SER A 104 -0.66 -5.06 6.68
CA SER A 104 0.02 -4.32 5.60
C SER A 104 -0.58 -2.93 5.46
N ASN A 105 0.26 -1.91 5.53
CA ASN A 105 -0.15 -0.54 5.36
C ASN A 105 0.51 0.09 4.14
N ALA A 106 -0.28 0.46 3.14
CA ALA A 106 0.15 1.14 1.92
C ALA A 106 1.27 0.42 1.13
N ALA A 107 1.27 -0.92 1.09
CA ALA A 107 2.24 -1.71 0.36
C ALA A 107 1.63 -2.59 -0.74
N LEU A 108 0.53 -3.28 -0.48
CA LEU A 108 0.02 -4.29 -1.42
C LEU A 108 -0.45 -3.76 -2.77
N HIS A 109 -0.69 -2.45 -2.92
CA HIS A 109 -1.01 -1.83 -4.22
C HIS A 109 0.14 -1.92 -5.25
N TRP A 110 1.30 -2.42 -4.84
CA TRP A 110 2.42 -2.77 -5.72
C TRP A 110 2.41 -4.24 -6.17
N ALA A 111 1.67 -5.11 -5.47
CA ALA A 111 1.58 -6.52 -5.80
C ALA A 111 0.48 -6.76 -6.87
N PRO A 112 0.71 -7.63 -7.84
CA PRO A 112 -0.33 -8.03 -8.79
C PRO A 112 -1.33 -9.00 -8.15
N ASP A 113 -2.45 -9.24 -8.84
CA ASP A 113 -3.42 -10.30 -8.54
C ASP A 113 -3.81 -10.41 -7.05
N HIS A 114 -4.58 -9.43 -6.60
CA HIS A 114 -5.00 -9.36 -5.20
C HIS A 114 -5.88 -10.53 -4.77
N GLU A 115 -6.64 -11.16 -5.68
CA GLU A 115 -7.46 -12.34 -5.31
C GLU A 115 -6.55 -13.51 -4.93
N GLN A 116 -5.54 -13.80 -5.74
CA GLN A 116 -4.59 -14.86 -5.48
C GLN A 116 -3.73 -14.55 -4.24
N LEU A 117 -3.28 -13.28 -4.11
CA LEU A 117 -2.48 -12.85 -2.97
C LEU A 117 -3.24 -13.01 -1.66
N LEU A 118 -4.50 -12.56 -1.58
CA LEU A 118 -5.34 -12.71 -0.38
C LEU A 118 -5.56 -14.19 -0.03
N GLY A 119 -5.72 -15.06 -1.03
CA GLY A 119 -5.79 -16.51 -0.81
C GLY A 119 -4.52 -17.07 -0.16
N ARG A 120 -3.34 -16.65 -0.63
CA ARG A 120 -2.05 -17.02 -0.01
C ARG A 120 -1.93 -16.50 1.43
N LEU A 121 -2.29 -15.25 1.66
CA LEU A 121 -2.23 -14.65 3.00
C LEU A 121 -3.19 -15.33 3.97
N ALA A 122 -4.40 -15.66 3.53
CA ALA A 122 -5.36 -16.41 4.35
C ALA A 122 -4.83 -17.78 4.75
N ALA A 123 -4.12 -18.48 3.85
CA ALA A 123 -3.51 -19.79 4.15
C ALA A 123 -2.33 -19.71 5.15
N LEU A 124 -1.76 -18.53 5.36
CA LEU A 124 -0.69 -18.30 6.35
C LEU A 124 -1.23 -17.88 7.73
N LEU A 125 -2.54 -17.67 7.86
CA LEU A 125 -3.13 -17.34 9.16
C LEU A 125 -3.36 -18.58 10.01
N ALA A 126 -3.15 -18.43 11.31
CA ALA A 126 -3.60 -19.39 12.31
C ALA A 126 -5.14 -19.45 12.37
N PRO A 127 -5.75 -20.51 12.90
CA PRO A 127 -7.16 -20.51 13.26
C PRO A 127 -7.51 -19.31 14.16
N GLY A 128 -8.56 -18.56 13.82
CA GLY A 128 -8.90 -17.29 14.48
C GLY A 128 -7.98 -16.11 14.15
N GLY A 129 -7.01 -16.31 13.26
CA GLY A 129 -6.06 -15.27 12.84
C GLY A 129 -6.71 -14.13 12.10
N GLN A 130 -6.05 -12.97 12.11
CA GLN A 130 -6.56 -11.71 11.59
C GLN A 130 -5.74 -11.20 10.43
N LEU A 131 -6.42 -10.67 9.43
CA LEU A 131 -5.85 -9.93 8.29
C LEU A 131 -6.26 -8.46 8.41
N ALA A 132 -5.31 -7.54 8.39
CA ALA A 132 -5.57 -6.10 8.37
C ALA A 132 -4.75 -5.43 7.26
N LEU A 133 -5.43 -4.86 6.28
CA LEU A 133 -4.81 -4.30 5.08
C LEU A 133 -5.34 -2.89 4.80
N GLN A 134 -4.44 -1.98 4.45
CA GLN A 134 -4.78 -0.64 3.99
C GLN A 134 -4.12 -0.37 2.63
N LEU A 135 -4.87 0.21 1.72
CA LEU A 135 -4.46 0.48 0.34
C LEU A 135 -4.91 1.88 -0.10
N PRO A 136 -4.07 2.66 -0.81
CA PRO A 136 -4.55 3.81 -1.57
C PRO A 136 -5.50 3.36 -2.67
N ALA A 137 -6.54 4.15 -2.95
CA ALA A 137 -7.59 3.83 -3.93
C ALA A 137 -8.03 5.08 -4.71
N ASN A 138 -7.07 5.77 -5.33
CA ASN A 138 -7.27 7.05 -6.00
C ASN A 138 -7.27 6.95 -7.52
N GLU A 139 -7.47 5.77 -8.07
CA GLU A 139 -7.36 5.53 -9.51
C GLU A 139 -8.39 6.31 -10.34
N ALA A 140 -9.52 6.69 -9.73
CA ALA A 140 -10.55 7.52 -10.37
C ALA A 140 -10.37 9.03 -10.11
N GLU A 141 -9.39 9.42 -9.29
CA GLU A 141 -9.15 10.81 -8.96
C GLU A 141 -8.34 11.54 -10.04
N PRO A 142 -8.52 12.87 -10.22
CA PRO A 142 -7.81 13.65 -11.24
C PRO A 142 -6.30 13.41 -11.25
N SER A 143 -5.67 13.36 -10.07
CA SER A 143 -4.21 13.16 -9.94
C SER A 143 -3.70 11.84 -10.56
N HIS A 144 -4.51 10.79 -10.56
CA HIS A 144 -4.14 9.48 -11.12
C HIS A 144 -4.67 9.30 -12.55
N LEU A 145 -5.87 9.79 -12.84
CA LEU A 145 -6.44 9.78 -14.20
C LEU A 145 -5.57 10.54 -15.17
N THR A 146 -5.20 11.79 -14.82
CA THR A 146 -4.36 12.65 -15.67
C THR A 146 -3.01 11.98 -16.01
N ALA A 147 -2.37 11.31 -15.07
CA ALA A 147 -1.12 10.62 -15.35
C ALA A 147 -1.29 9.51 -16.41
N ARG A 148 -2.40 8.77 -16.36
CA ARG A 148 -2.72 7.74 -17.36
C ARG A 148 -3.09 8.32 -18.71
N GLU A 149 -3.79 9.45 -18.73
CA GLU A 149 -4.16 10.15 -19.96
C GLU A 149 -2.92 10.69 -20.66
N VAL A 150 -2.04 11.38 -19.93
CA VAL A 150 -0.77 11.88 -20.47
C VAL A 150 0.11 10.74 -21.00
N ALA A 151 0.16 9.60 -20.28
CA ALA A 151 0.90 8.42 -20.76
C ALA A 151 0.38 7.84 -22.09
N ARG A 152 -0.86 8.15 -22.47
CA ARG A 152 -1.47 7.74 -23.76
C ARG A 152 -1.29 8.79 -24.87
N GLU A 153 -0.86 10.00 -24.57
CA GLU A 153 -0.56 11.00 -25.60
C GLU A 153 0.57 10.49 -26.49
N LEU A 154 0.50 10.72 -27.81
CA LEU A 154 1.35 10.07 -28.80
C LEU A 154 2.86 10.16 -28.49
N GLU A 155 3.33 11.34 -28.09
CA GLU A 155 4.74 11.57 -27.73
C GLU A 155 5.16 10.70 -26.53
N HIS A 156 4.36 10.69 -25.45
CA HIS A 156 4.67 9.99 -24.23
C HIS A 156 4.47 8.48 -24.38
N ALA A 157 3.44 8.05 -25.10
CA ALA A 157 3.18 6.64 -25.38
C ALA A 157 4.35 6.00 -26.15
N ALA A 158 4.92 6.70 -27.13
CA ALA A 158 6.10 6.23 -27.84
C ALA A 158 7.32 6.09 -26.92
N ALA A 159 7.60 7.08 -26.07
CA ALA A 159 8.71 7.05 -25.13
C ALA A 159 8.55 5.98 -24.04
N LEU A 160 7.31 5.68 -23.65
CA LEU A 160 6.95 4.66 -22.65
C LEU A 160 6.82 3.25 -23.24
N GLY A 161 6.96 3.07 -24.55
CA GLY A 161 6.70 1.79 -25.21
C GLY A 161 5.26 1.30 -25.01
N GLY A 162 4.30 2.21 -24.92
CA GLY A 162 2.88 1.93 -24.67
C GLY A 162 2.54 1.62 -23.20
N PHE A 163 3.49 1.74 -22.28
CA PHE A 163 3.23 1.47 -20.86
C PHE A 163 2.26 2.50 -20.27
N VAL A 164 1.21 2.00 -19.64
CA VAL A 164 0.29 2.77 -18.80
C VAL A 164 0.14 2.04 -17.46
N ARG A 165 0.37 2.74 -16.35
CA ARG A 165 0.19 2.15 -15.04
C ARG A 165 -1.28 1.79 -14.81
N ILE A 166 -1.54 0.53 -14.51
CA ILE A 166 -2.84 0.03 -14.08
C ILE A 166 -2.69 -0.43 -12.63
N SER A 167 -3.59 0.03 -11.77
CA SER A 167 -3.60 -0.39 -10.37
C SER A 167 -4.22 -1.77 -10.23
N PRO A 168 -3.64 -2.67 -9.44
CA PRO A 168 -4.24 -3.96 -9.09
C PRO A 168 -5.32 -3.85 -8.02
N VAL A 169 -5.54 -2.67 -7.45
CA VAL A 169 -6.48 -2.44 -6.34
C VAL A 169 -7.91 -2.65 -6.80
N LEU A 170 -8.62 -3.54 -6.10
CA LEU A 170 -10.01 -3.87 -6.35
C LEU A 170 -10.94 -2.85 -5.67
N SER A 171 -12.23 -2.87 -6.01
CA SER A 171 -13.23 -2.09 -5.28
C SER A 171 -13.45 -2.66 -3.86
N PRO A 172 -13.91 -1.84 -2.89
CA PRO A 172 -14.23 -2.33 -1.55
C PRO A 172 -15.18 -3.53 -1.56
N GLU A 173 -16.18 -3.51 -2.45
CA GLU A 173 -17.16 -4.59 -2.59
C GLU A 173 -16.52 -5.87 -3.16
N ALA A 174 -15.56 -5.73 -4.08
CA ALA A 174 -14.82 -6.87 -4.60
C ALA A 174 -13.96 -7.51 -3.52
N TYR A 175 -13.25 -6.70 -2.71
CA TYR A 175 -12.52 -7.22 -1.55
C TYR A 175 -13.43 -7.95 -0.56
N ALA A 176 -14.60 -7.38 -0.22
CA ALA A 176 -15.54 -8.03 0.67
C ALA A 176 -16.00 -9.40 0.14
N ARG A 177 -16.24 -9.51 -1.17
CA ARG A 177 -16.57 -10.80 -1.80
C ARG A 177 -15.41 -11.79 -1.77
N VAL A 178 -14.18 -11.33 -2.00
CA VAL A 178 -12.98 -12.19 -1.90
C VAL A 178 -12.82 -12.74 -0.50
N LEU A 179 -12.86 -11.88 0.52
CA LEU A 179 -12.73 -12.28 1.92
C LEU A 179 -13.82 -13.28 2.34
N HIS A 180 -15.07 -13.06 1.87
CA HIS A 180 -16.16 -14.00 2.11
C HIS A 180 -15.89 -15.38 1.48
N ARG A 181 -15.47 -15.42 0.20
CA ARG A 181 -15.10 -16.66 -0.50
C ARG A 181 -13.96 -17.42 0.19
N LEU A 182 -12.99 -16.67 0.77
CA LEU A 182 -11.87 -17.23 1.52
C LEU A 182 -12.25 -17.76 2.90
N GLY A 183 -13.53 -17.68 3.31
CA GLY A 183 -14.04 -18.27 4.55
C GLY A 183 -13.76 -17.44 5.79
N PHE A 184 -13.48 -16.15 5.68
CA PHE A 184 -13.40 -15.28 6.85
C PHE A 184 -14.78 -15.17 7.53
N ALA A 185 -14.82 -15.44 8.84
CA ALA A 185 -16.04 -15.42 9.63
C ALA A 185 -16.53 -14.01 9.95
N GLU A 186 -15.57 -13.08 10.11
CA GLU A 186 -15.85 -11.69 10.39
C GLU A 186 -15.04 -10.82 9.40
N GLN A 187 -15.65 -9.75 8.94
CA GLN A 187 -14.94 -8.79 8.07
C GLN A 187 -15.50 -7.38 8.18
N ARG A 188 -14.63 -6.40 7.98
CA ARG A 188 -14.96 -4.99 7.80
C ARG A 188 -14.15 -4.44 6.64
N VAL A 189 -14.83 -4.00 5.60
CA VAL A 189 -14.20 -3.33 4.45
C VAL A 189 -14.84 -1.95 4.32
N ARG A 190 -14.03 -0.90 4.34
CA ARG A 190 -14.48 0.48 4.23
C ARG A 190 -13.59 1.30 3.32
N ALA A 191 -14.19 2.21 2.56
CA ALA A 191 -13.48 3.29 1.90
C ALA A 191 -13.51 4.51 2.82
N GLU A 192 -12.36 5.14 3.00
CA GLU A 192 -12.21 6.33 3.85
C GLU A 192 -11.50 7.44 3.09
N ILE A 193 -12.00 8.66 3.26
CA ILE A 193 -11.41 9.86 2.66
C ILE A 193 -10.57 10.56 3.73
N TYR A 194 -9.29 10.68 3.45
CA TYR A 194 -8.36 11.46 4.25
C TYR A 194 -8.20 12.84 3.62
N SER A 195 -8.54 13.87 4.36
CA SER A 195 -8.44 15.26 3.92
C SER A 195 -7.11 15.85 4.38
N HIS A 196 -6.31 16.29 3.42
CA HIS A 196 -4.99 16.87 3.65
C HIS A 196 -5.00 18.34 3.21
N PRO A 197 -4.98 19.32 4.14
CA PRO A 197 -4.76 20.71 3.77
C PRO A 197 -3.30 20.88 3.34
N LEU A 198 -3.09 21.07 2.05
CA LEU A 198 -1.80 21.35 1.42
C LEU A 198 -1.64 22.87 1.22
N GLU A 199 -0.41 23.36 1.09
CA GLU A 199 -0.18 24.78 0.84
C GLU A 199 -0.79 25.21 -0.50
N SER A 200 -0.71 24.34 -1.52
CA SER A 200 -1.25 24.60 -2.86
C SER A 200 -1.49 23.31 -3.64
N ARG A 201 -2.13 23.44 -4.81
CA ARG A 201 -2.28 22.31 -5.77
C ARG A 201 -0.94 21.78 -6.31
N GLU A 202 0.15 22.54 -6.19
CA GLU A 202 1.50 22.08 -6.54
C GLU A 202 1.94 20.90 -5.67
N ASP A 203 1.59 20.92 -4.39
CA ASP A 203 1.92 19.83 -3.45
C ASP A 203 1.24 18.51 -3.84
N VAL A 204 0.13 18.54 -4.58
CA VAL A 204 -0.47 17.33 -5.15
C VAL A 204 0.50 16.67 -6.14
N VAL A 205 1.20 17.45 -6.95
CA VAL A 205 2.23 16.93 -7.88
C VAL A 205 3.37 16.28 -7.11
N ASP A 206 3.88 16.95 -6.06
CA ASP A 206 4.93 16.39 -5.18
C ASP A 206 4.48 15.09 -4.51
N TRP A 207 3.23 15.05 -4.05
CA TRP A 207 2.64 13.86 -3.42
C TRP A 207 2.65 12.66 -4.36
N VAL A 208 2.13 12.83 -5.59
CA VAL A 208 2.04 11.72 -6.56
C VAL A 208 3.36 11.41 -7.24
N ARG A 209 4.30 12.37 -7.29
CA ARG A 209 5.65 12.12 -7.79
C ARG A 209 6.39 11.12 -6.91
N GLY A 210 6.22 11.20 -5.59
CA GLY A 210 6.78 10.20 -4.65
C GLY A 210 6.07 8.84 -4.66
N THR A 211 5.04 8.65 -5.49
CA THR A 211 4.22 7.42 -5.51
C THR A 211 3.87 6.99 -6.94
N THR A 212 2.76 7.45 -7.48
CA THR A 212 2.20 7.02 -8.77
C THR A 212 3.13 7.31 -9.95
N LEU A 213 3.79 8.49 -9.96
CA LEU A 213 4.64 8.90 -11.08
C LEU A 213 5.99 8.18 -11.10
N THR A 214 6.43 7.55 -10.01
CA THR A 214 7.68 6.75 -9.99
C THR A 214 7.68 5.65 -11.06
N ALA A 215 6.50 5.09 -11.36
CA ALA A 215 6.36 4.08 -12.39
C ALA A 215 6.67 4.59 -13.82
N TYR A 216 6.44 5.87 -14.08
CA TYR A 216 6.79 6.53 -15.34
C TYR A 216 8.23 7.05 -15.32
N GLU A 217 8.65 7.66 -14.21
CA GLU A 217 10.00 8.17 -14.01
C GLU A 217 11.07 7.10 -14.24
N SER A 218 10.84 5.88 -13.72
CA SER A 218 11.76 4.74 -13.89
C SER A 218 11.88 4.20 -15.31
N ARG A 219 11.00 4.63 -16.24
CA ARG A 219 10.94 4.14 -17.64
C ARG A 219 11.33 5.21 -18.67
N LEU A 220 11.40 6.44 -18.25
CA LEU A 220 11.72 7.57 -19.13
C LEU A 220 13.15 8.07 -18.86
N THR A 221 13.77 8.65 -19.89
CA THR A 221 14.99 9.44 -19.67
C THR A 221 14.63 10.70 -18.86
N PRO A 222 15.60 11.33 -18.16
CA PRO A 222 15.34 12.55 -17.40
C PRO A 222 14.62 13.65 -18.20
N ASP A 223 15.03 13.88 -19.46
CA ASP A 223 14.41 14.87 -20.35
C ASP A 223 12.98 14.50 -20.75
N ALA A 224 12.75 13.23 -21.08
CA ALA A 224 11.41 12.73 -21.42
C ALA A 224 10.47 12.79 -20.20
N PHE A 225 10.98 12.46 -19.00
CA PHE A 225 10.22 12.60 -17.77
C PHE A 225 9.92 14.06 -17.44
N GLY A 226 10.87 14.98 -17.68
CA GLY A 226 10.65 16.42 -17.54
C GLY A 226 9.48 16.91 -18.39
N ARG A 227 9.42 16.51 -19.69
CA ARG A 227 8.28 16.84 -20.58
C ARG A 227 6.97 16.19 -20.11
N PHE A 228 7.02 14.93 -19.73
CA PHE A 228 5.86 14.21 -19.15
C PHE A 228 5.31 14.95 -17.93
N LEU A 229 6.17 15.32 -16.99
CA LEU A 229 5.79 16.02 -15.77
C LEU A 229 5.20 17.40 -16.04
N ALA A 230 5.78 18.17 -16.99
CA ALA A 230 5.26 19.47 -17.40
C ALA A 230 3.85 19.34 -17.99
N ARG A 231 3.64 18.37 -18.88
CA ARG A 231 2.33 18.09 -19.48
C ARG A 231 1.31 17.58 -18.45
N TYR A 232 1.75 16.72 -17.52
CA TYR A 232 0.93 16.27 -16.41
C TYR A 232 0.44 17.44 -15.55
N ARG A 233 1.34 18.35 -15.16
CA ARG A 233 0.99 19.56 -14.38
C ARG A 233 -0.01 20.45 -15.10
N GLU A 234 0.22 20.75 -16.37
CA GLU A 234 -0.68 21.55 -17.19
C GLU A 234 -2.10 20.98 -17.17
N ARG A 235 -2.24 19.67 -17.46
CA ARG A 235 -3.54 19.01 -17.52
C ARG A 235 -4.20 18.84 -16.16
N LEU A 236 -3.42 18.56 -15.13
CA LEU A 236 -3.94 18.44 -13.78
C LEU A 236 -4.47 19.78 -13.27
N PHE A 237 -3.73 20.87 -13.48
CA PHE A 237 -4.12 22.21 -13.01
C PHE A 237 -5.30 22.81 -13.77
N ALA A 238 -5.58 22.33 -14.97
CA ALA A 238 -6.82 22.65 -15.67
C ALA A 238 -8.07 22.05 -15.00
N GLN A 239 -7.89 21.02 -14.13
CA GLN A 239 -8.96 20.33 -13.44
C GLN A 239 -9.06 20.70 -11.95
N LEU A 240 -7.98 21.20 -11.36
CA LEU A 240 -7.93 21.56 -9.94
C LEU A 240 -8.09 23.06 -9.75
N PRO A 241 -8.92 23.51 -8.78
CA PRO A 241 -9.02 24.93 -8.44
C PRO A 241 -7.69 25.46 -7.91
N ASP A 242 -7.44 26.76 -8.12
CA ASP A 242 -6.25 27.46 -7.58
C ASP A 242 -6.58 28.04 -6.21
N GLU A 243 -6.60 27.18 -5.21
CA GLU A 243 -6.94 27.52 -3.83
C GLU A 243 -5.72 27.42 -2.92
N ARG A 244 -5.67 28.25 -1.88
CA ARG A 244 -4.63 28.25 -0.85
C ARG A 244 -5.24 28.55 0.52
N PRO A 245 -5.23 27.57 1.45
CA PRO A 245 -4.75 26.19 1.33
C PRO A 245 -5.61 25.35 0.36
N PHE A 246 -4.99 24.38 -0.32
CA PHE A 246 -5.68 23.44 -1.19
C PHE A 246 -6.09 22.19 -0.41
N LEU A 247 -7.36 21.83 -0.42
CA LEU A 247 -7.83 20.60 0.23
C LEU A 247 -7.64 19.40 -0.70
N PHE A 248 -6.61 18.61 -0.43
CA PHE A 248 -6.36 17.36 -1.14
C PHE A 248 -7.06 16.20 -0.43
N THR A 249 -8.05 15.62 -1.09
CA THR A 249 -8.74 14.41 -0.61
C THR A 249 -8.03 13.17 -1.15
N PHE A 250 -7.73 12.23 -0.25
CA PHE A 250 -7.03 11.00 -0.60
C PHE A 250 -7.82 9.78 -0.11
N ARG A 251 -8.34 9.01 -1.05
CA ARG A 251 -9.16 7.84 -0.76
C ARG A 251 -8.30 6.63 -0.42
N ARG A 252 -8.68 5.91 0.63
CA ARG A 252 -8.05 4.65 1.04
C ARG A 252 -9.10 3.59 1.29
N ILE A 253 -8.73 2.33 1.07
CA ILE A 253 -9.52 1.18 1.49
C ILE A 253 -8.83 0.59 2.72
N LEU A 254 -9.59 0.45 3.81
CA LEU A 254 -9.19 -0.25 5.01
C LEU A 254 -10.00 -1.52 5.11
N MET A 255 -9.35 -2.65 5.32
CA MET A 255 -10.02 -3.92 5.52
C MET A 255 -9.41 -4.68 6.69
N TRP A 256 -10.29 -5.27 7.47
CA TRP A 256 -9.98 -6.20 8.52
C TRP A 256 -10.85 -7.43 8.36
N ALA A 257 -10.28 -8.62 8.56
CA ALA A 257 -11.02 -9.86 8.53
C ALA A 257 -10.41 -10.86 9.50
N ARG A 258 -11.24 -11.79 10.05
CA ARG A 258 -10.81 -12.82 10.98
C ARG A 258 -11.33 -14.19 10.55
N LEU A 259 -10.42 -15.16 10.55
CA LEU A 259 -10.79 -16.57 10.34
C LEU A 259 -11.60 -17.10 11.52
N PRO A 260 -12.45 -18.13 11.32
CA PRO A 260 -13.10 -18.82 12.41
C PRO A 260 -12.07 -19.50 13.33
N PRO A 261 -12.40 -19.67 14.64
CA PRO A 261 -11.48 -20.32 15.61
C PRO A 261 -11.06 -21.75 15.23
N GLY A 262 -11.89 -22.45 14.46
CA GLY A 262 -11.58 -23.80 13.94
C GLY A 262 -10.76 -23.79 12.65
N GLY A 263 -10.36 -22.65 12.13
CA GLY A 263 -9.78 -22.53 10.80
C GLY A 263 -10.84 -22.67 9.68
N VAL A 264 -10.41 -22.50 8.42
CA VAL A 264 -11.28 -22.75 7.27
C VAL A 264 -11.38 -24.25 7.04
N ALA A 265 -12.60 -24.80 6.98
CA ALA A 265 -12.79 -26.22 6.63
C ALA A 265 -12.17 -26.46 5.24
N ALA A 266 -11.48 -27.60 5.06
CA ALA A 266 -10.72 -27.94 3.85
C ALA A 266 -11.58 -28.15 2.57
N THR A 267 -12.80 -27.64 2.53
CA THR A 267 -13.80 -27.92 1.50
C THR A 267 -13.95 -26.85 0.40
N SER A 268 -13.22 -25.77 0.45
CA SER A 268 -13.24 -24.78 -0.66
C SER A 268 -12.03 -24.99 -1.58
N ARG A 269 -12.12 -26.00 -2.45
CA ARG A 269 -11.29 -26.07 -3.67
C ARG A 269 -11.83 -25.04 -4.66
N TRP A 270 -10.98 -24.15 -5.10
CA TRP A 270 -11.20 -23.25 -6.22
C TRP A 270 -10.83 -23.89 -7.52
#